data_0dd8acfa7a79bab25587d21547170ee9
#
_entry.id   0dd8acfa7a79bab25587d21547170ee9
#
_cell.length_a   1.000
_cell.length_b   1.000
_cell.length_c   1.000
_cell.angle_alpha   90.00
_cell.angle_beta   90.00
_cell.angle_gamma   90.00
#
_symmetry.space_group_name_H-M   'P 1'
#
loop_
_entity.id
_entity.type
_entity.pdbx_description
1 polymer ?
#
loop_
_entity_poly.entity_id
_entity_poly.type
_entity_poly.pdbx_seq_one_letter_code
_entity_poly.pdbx_strand_id
1 'polypeptide(L)'
;PSTTTTPGLEFFDIAPEAVQKVMDLNYLSAVIPSQAVGRVFAEKGEGAVVNITSIGGGLPLSRALAYSNGKAAADSFTRWLAVHMASTYAPKIRVNAIAPGFMITTQNRFLLTDEKSGELTERGETVIGQVPMARFGAPPEVVGCALWLFSEQASFVTGAIVPIDGGFSAFCGV
;
A
#
# COMPACT_ATOMS: atom_id res chain seq x y z
N PRO A 1 4.75 8.17 -10.95
CA PRO A 1 5.89 7.71 -11.70
C PRO A 1 6.96 7.27 -10.72
N SER A 2 7.23 5.98 -10.61
CA SER A 2 8.35 5.51 -9.80
C SER A 2 9.61 5.88 -10.56
N THR A 3 10.42 6.75 -9.99
CA THR A 3 11.70 7.20 -10.57
C THR A 3 12.73 6.07 -10.72
N THR A 4 12.42 4.89 -10.19
CA THR A 4 13.24 3.67 -10.27
C THR A 4 12.88 2.75 -11.43
N THR A 5 11.93 3.13 -12.30
CA THR A 5 11.54 2.34 -13.49
C THR A 5 12.20 2.80 -14.78
N THR A 6 13.15 3.73 -14.72
CA THR A 6 13.91 4.14 -15.90
C THR A 6 14.80 2.97 -16.33
N PRO A 7 14.62 2.41 -17.54
CA PRO A 7 15.48 1.35 -18.04
C PRO A 7 16.94 1.80 -18.05
N GLY A 8 17.83 0.98 -17.51
CA GLY A 8 19.27 1.26 -17.49
C GLY A 8 19.76 2.13 -16.32
N LEU A 9 18.89 2.52 -15.37
CA LEU A 9 19.35 3.21 -14.17
C LEU A 9 19.90 2.20 -13.16
N GLU A 10 21.19 2.25 -12.91
CA GLU A 10 21.83 1.45 -11.88
C GLU A 10 21.56 2.02 -10.49
N PHE A 11 21.62 1.16 -9.46
CA PHE A 11 21.44 1.57 -8.06
C PHE A 11 22.33 2.75 -7.68
N PHE A 12 23.59 2.75 -8.16
CA PHE A 12 24.59 3.77 -7.85
C PHE A 12 24.30 5.14 -8.45
N ASP A 13 23.42 5.21 -9.45
CA ASP A 13 23.08 6.43 -10.19
C ASP A 13 21.74 7.04 -9.72
N ILE A 14 21.10 6.44 -8.72
CA ILE A 14 19.83 6.95 -8.19
C ILE A 14 20.09 8.21 -7.37
N ALA A 15 19.60 9.34 -7.85
CA ALA A 15 19.73 10.60 -7.15
C ALA A 15 18.99 10.59 -5.80
N PRO A 16 19.61 11.02 -4.68
CA PRO A 16 18.96 11.08 -3.37
C PRO A 16 17.66 11.89 -3.37
N GLU A 17 17.59 12.96 -4.15
CA GLU A 17 16.41 13.83 -4.27
C GLU A 17 15.23 13.09 -4.91
N ALA A 18 15.50 12.19 -5.84
CA ALA A 18 14.48 11.33 -6.44
C ALA A 18 13.92 10.33 -5.41
N VAL A 19 14.79 9.76 -4.58
CA VAL A 19 14.38 8.90 -3.46
C VAL A 19 13.51 9.69 -2.49
N GLN A 20 13.97 10.87 -2.07
CA GLN A 20 13.23 11.72 -1.12
C GLN A 20 11.84 12.07 -1.65
N LYS A 21 11.73 12.50 -2.90
CA LYS A 21 10.45 12.84 -3.52
C LYS A 21 9.44 11.67 -3.51
N VAL A 22 9.90 10.46 -3.77
CA VAL A 22 9.04 9.27 -3.75
C VAL A 22 8.68 8.89 -2.32
N MET A 23 9.60 9.01 -1.37
CA MET A 23 9.36 8.81 0.06
C MET A 23 8.30 9.80 0.56
N ASP A 24 8.44 11.08 0.28
CA ASP A 24 7.47 12.11 0.69
C ASP A 24 6.08 11.81 0.15
N LEU A 25 5.97 11.44 -1.13
CA LEU A 25 4.71 11.11 -1.75
C LEU A 25 4.03 9.88 -1.09
N ASN A 26 4.80 8.85 -0.75
CA ASN A 26 4.24 7.58 -0.27
C ASN A 26 4.09 7.52 1.26
N TYR A 27 4.89 8.26 2.01
CA TYR A 27 4.86 8.29 3.47
C TYR A 27 4.06 9.48 4.01
N LEU A 28 4.39 10.71 3.61
CA LEU A 28 3.71 11.90 4.13
C LEU A 28 2.25 11.97 3.69
N SER A 29 1.87 11.31 2.59
CA SER A 29 0.46 11.15 2.19
C SER A 29 -0.38 10.37 3.21
N ALA A 30 0.23 9.57 4.07
CA ALA A 30 -0.46 8.93 5.20
C ALA A 30 -0.38 9.81 6.46
N VAL A 31 0.76 10.43 6.73
CA VAL A 31 1.00 11.20 7.95
C VAL A 31 0.14 12.47 8.01
N ILE A 32 0.20 13.30 6.95
CA ILE A 32 -0.44 14.63 6.95
C ILE A 32 -1.97 14.55 7.08
N PRO A 33 -2.70 13.71 6.30
CA PRO A 33 -4.14 13.55 6.52
C PRO A 33 -4.47 12.97 7.90
N SER A 34 -3.65 12.01 8.39
CA SER A 34 -3.87 11.41 9.71
C SER A 34 -3.72 12.43 10.84
N GLN A 35 -2.82 13.41 10.73
CA GLN A 35 -2.71 14.49 11.70
C GLN A 35 -3.97 15.38 11.70
N ALA A 36 -4.53 15.66 10.54
CA ALA A 36 -5.72 16.49 10.41
C ALA A 36 -6.96 15.79 10.99
N VAL A 37 -7.25 14.56 10.53
CA VAL A 37 -8.44 13.81 10.99
C VAL A 37 -8.26 13.28 12.41
N GLY A 38 -7.05 12.93 12.81
CA GLY A 38 -6.74 12.41 14.14
C GLY A 38 -7.07 13.40 15.25
N ARG A 39 -6.89 14.69 15.01
CA ARG A 39 -7.29 15.75 15.94
C ARG A 39 -8.81 15.73 16.20
N VAL A 40 -9.59 15.61 15.13
CA VAL A 40 -11.05 15.50 15.24
C VAL A 40 -11.47 14.23 15.98
N PHE A 41 -10.82 13.11 15.71
CA PHE A 41 -11.13 11.84 16.37
C PHE A 41 -10.74 11.85 17.86
N ALA A 42 -9.63 12.51 18.21
CA ALA A 42 -9.22 12.69 19.60
C ALA A 42 -10.29 13.50 20.39
N GLU A 43 -10.85 14.55 19.80
CA GLU A 43 -11.91 15.35 20.40
C GLU A 43 -13.23 14.56 20.53
N LYS A 44 -13.56 13.74 19.51
CA LYS A 44 -14.78 12.90 19.53
C LYS A 44 -14.66 11.66 20.43
N GLY A 45 -13.45 11.18 20.71
CA GLY A 45 -13.20 9.94 21.41
C GLY A 45 -13.42 8.67 20.59
N GLU A 46 -13.67 8.80 19.28
CA GLU A 46 -13.87 7.67 18.36
C GLU A 46 -13.50 8.03 16.91
N GLY A 47 -13.10 7.04 16.12
CA GLY A 47 -12.79 7.22 14.71
C GLY A 47 -12.10 6.01 14.10
N ALA A 48 -12.04 5.98 12.78
CA ALA A 48 -11.31 4.95 12.05
C ALA A 48 -10.51 5.57 10.90
N VAL A 49 -9.22 5.21 10.83
CA VAL A 49 -8.31 5.56 9.75
C VAL A 49 -7.96 4.28 9.00
N VAL A 50 -8.02 4.33 7.67
CA VAL A 50 -7.54 3.24 6.81
C VAL A 50 -6.54 3.82 5.82
N ASN A 51 -5.27 3.51 6.00
CA ASN A 51 -4.20 3.88 5.09
C ASN A 51 -4.15 2.91 3.89
N ILE A 52 -3.81 3.40 2.71
CA ILE A 52 -3.52 2.55 1.56
C ILE A 52 -2.00 2.43 1.42
N THR A 53 -1.50 1.26 1.81
CA THR A 53 -0.08 0.94 1.70
C THR A 53 0.20 0.09 0.45
N SER A 54 0.94 -0.98 0.53
CA SER A 54 1.21 -1.91 -0.57
C SER A 54 1.86 -3.18 -0.03
N ILE A 55 1.70 -4.31 -0.69
CA ILE A 55 2.54 -5.49 -0.44
C ILE A 55 4.04 -5.16 -0.55
N GLY A 56 4.41 -4.14 -1.35
CA GLY A 56 5.78 -3.64 -1.46
C GLY A 56 6.34 -3.01 -0.18
N GLY A 57 5.52 -2.76 0.85
CA GLY A 57 5.97 -2.36 2.18
C GLY A 57 6.53 -3.53 2.99
N GLY A 58 6.02 -4.74 2.78
CA GLY A 58 6.47 -5.96 3.45
C GLY A 58 7.41 -6.82 2.61
N LEU A 59 7.40 -6.65 1.28
CA LEU A 59 8.18 -7.44 0.33
C LEU A 59 9.03 -6.53 -0.56
N PRO A 60 10.28 -6.88 -0.86
CA PRO A 60 11.14 -6.09 -1.75
C PRO A 60 10.71 -6.28 -3.21
N LEU A 61 10.00 -5.30 -3.75
CA LEU A 61 9.66 -5.30 -5.17
C LEU A 61 10.84 -4.83 -6.00
N SER A 62 11.22 -5.61 -7.02
CA SER A 62 12.26 -5.24 -7.98
C SER A 62 11.95 -3.88 -8.65
N ARG A 63 12.97 -3.06 -8.88
CA ARG A 63 12.88 -1.75 -9.53
C ARG A 63 11.98 -0.74 -8.81
N ALA A 64 11.73 -0.91 -7.50
CA ALA A 64 10.80 -0.06 -6.74
C ALA A 64 11.38 0.37 -5.37
N LEU A 65 12.69 0.69 -5.30
CA LEU A 65 13.41 1.00 -4.06
C LEU A 65 12.66 2.02 -3.19
N ALA A 66 12.57 3.25 -3.64
CA ALA A 66 12.00 4.35 -2.85
C ALA A 66 10.50 4.18 -2.60
N TYR A 67 9.77 3.55 -3.55
CA TYR A 67 8.35 3.22 -3.37
C TYR A 67 8.18 2.21 -2.24
N SER A 68 8.89 1.09 -2.28
CA SER A 68 8.79 0.04 -1.26
C SER A 68 9.18 0.58 0.12
N ASN A 69 10.25 1.38 0.20
CA ASN A 69 10.67 2.02 1.44
C ASN A 69 9.59 2.97 1.99
N GLY A 70 8.98 3.79 1.14
CA GLY A 70 7.89 4.69 1.54
C GLY A 70 6.65 3.94 2.04
N LYS A 71 6.31 2.81 1.40
CA LYS A 71 5.20 1.96 1.83
C LYS A 71 5.51 1.20 3.12
N ALA A 72 6.76 0.76 3.32
CA ALA A 72 7.22 0.19 4.60
C ALA A 72 7.15 1.22 5.74
N ALA A 73 7.54 2.46 5.47
CA ALA A 73 7.41 3.55 6.43
C ALA A 73 5.93 3.83 6.77
N ALA A 74 5.03 3.78 5.80
CA ALA A 74 3.59 3.94 6.02
C ALA A 74 2.98 2.77 6.81
N ASP A 75 3.44 1.54 6.62
CA ASP A 75 3.07 0.38 7.43
C ASP A 75 3.51 0.54 8.90
N SER A 76 4.75 0.96 9.11
CA SER A 76 5.29 1.25 10.45
C SER A 76 4.51 2.38 11.12
N PHE A 77 4.25 3.46 10.40
CA PHE A 77 3.44 4.58 10.88
C PHE A 77 2.02 4.15 11.26
N THR A 78 1.37 3.32 10.46
CA THR A 78 0.03 2.79 10.75
C THR A 78 0.00 2.07 12.10
N ARG A 79 0.97 1.18 12.35
CA ARG A 79 1.07 0.44 13.62
C ARG A 79 1.36 1.37 14.80
N TRP A 80 2.29 2.29 14.63
CA TRP A 80 2.61 3.28 15.66
C TRP A 80 1.40 4.15 15.99
N LEU A 81 0.74 4.69 14.96
CA LEU A 81 -0.43 5.56 15.15
C LEU A 81 -1.60 4.82 15.81
N ALA A 82 -1.82 3.55 15.46
CA ALA A 82 -2.86 2.72 16.07
C ALA A 82 -2.68 2.63 17.59
N VAL A 83 -1.48 2.32 18.04
CA VAL A 83 -1.16 2.25 19.48
C VAL A 83 -1.29 3.63 20.11
N HIS A 84 -0.70 4.66 19.50
CA HIS A 84 -0.69 6.01 20.05
C HIS A 84 -2.11 6.59 20.21
N MET A 85 -2.94 6.47 19.18
CA MET A 85 -4.31 7.02 19.23
C MET A 85 -5.17 6.29 20.26
N ALA A 86 -5.12 4.98 20.30
CA ALA A 86 -5.93 4.19 21.24
C ALA A 86 -5.50 4.37 22.69
N SER A 87 -4.20 4.47 22.98
CA SER A 87 -3.67 4.55 24.35
C SER A 87 -3.65 5.98 24.90
N THR A 88 -3.48 6.99 24.03
CA THR A 88 -3.29 8.38 24.46
C THR A 88 -4.60 9.18 24.44
N TYR A 89 -5.46 8.92 23.46
CA TYR A 89 -6.67 9.71 23.26
C TYR A 89 -7.94 8.92 23.59
N ALA A 90 -8.25 7.84 22.85
CA ALA A 90 -9.42 7.03 23.14
C ALA A 90 -9.31 5.63 22.55
N PRO A 91 -9.73 4.56 23.28
CA PRO A 91 -9.63 3.17 22.83
C PRO A 91 -10.53 2.83 21.63
N LYS A 92 -11.47 3.70 21.27
CA LYS A 92 -12.34 3.55 20.09
C LYS A 92 -11.75 4.17 18.81
N ILE A 93 -10.55 4.75 18.89
CA ILE A 93 -9.88 5.25 17.68
C ILE A 93 -9.02 4.13 17.11
N ARG A 94 -9.34 3.70 15.89
CA ARG A 94 -8.68 2.59 15.22
C ARG A 94 -7.92 3.06 13.99
N VAL A 95 -6.76 2.49 13.75
CA VAL A 95 -5.93 2.80 12.58
C VAL A 95 -5.43 1.50 11.97
N ASN A 96 -5.77 1.27 10.71
CA ASN A 96 -5.39 0.08 9.97
C ASN A 96 -4.87 0.47 8.58
N ALA A 97 -4.36 -0.49 7.83
CA ALA A 97 -4.02 -0.30 6.44
C ALA A 97 -4.51 -1.47 5.58
N ILE A 98 -4.75 -1.15 4.31
CA ILE A 98 -4.90 -2.12 3.24
C ILE A 98 -3.62 -2.09 2.43
N ALA A 99 -3.07 -3.25 2.14
CA ALA A 99 -1.88 -3.44 1.31
C ALA A 99 -2.26 -4.12 -0.01
N PRO A 100 -2.64 -3.34 -1.05
CA PRO A 100 -2.94 -3.91 -2.35
C PRO A 100 -1.72 -4.58 -2.98
N GLY A 101 -1.98 -5.69 -3.68
CA GLY A 101 -1.04 -6.31 -4.59
C GLY A 101 -1.01 -5.62 -5.95
N PHE A 102 -0.81 -6.41 -6.99
CA PHE A 102 -0.80 -5.89 -8.37
C PHE A 102 -2.23 -5.68 -8.88
N MET A 103 -2.72 -4.44 -8.72
CA MET A 103 -4.00 -3.99 -9.24
C MET A 103 -3.82 -3.33 -10.60
N ILE A 104 -4.65 -3.69 -11.58
CA ILE A 104 -4.61 -3.00 -12.88
C ILE A 104 -5.35 -1.66 -12.79
N THR A 105 -4.66 -0.59 -13.17
CA THR A 105 -5.20 0.78 -13.18
C THR A 105 -4.85 1.46 -14.50
N THR A 106 -5.48 2.59 -14.79
CA THR A 106 -5.11 3.41 -15.94
C THR A 106 -3.65 3.87 -15.92
N GLN A 107 -3.06 4.01 -14.71
CA GLN A 107 -1.69 4.48 -14.54
C GLN A 107 -0.62 3.41 -14.80
N ASN A 108 -0.93 2.13 -14.64
CA ASN A 108 0.07 1.05 -14.71
C ASN A 108 -0.25 0.01 -15.81
N ARG A 109 -1.38 0.13 -16.47
CA ARG A 109 -1.81 -0.81 -17.52
C ARG A 109 -0.72 -1.03 -18.57
N PHE A 110 -0.12 0.05 -19.08
CA PHE A 110 0.93 0.01 -20.09
C PHE A 110 2.20 -0.75 -19.67
N LEU A 111 2.42 -0.93 -18.36
CA LEU A 111 3.54 -1.72 -17.83
C LEU A 111 3.25 -3.22 -17.80
N LEU A 112 1.98 -3.58 -17.76
CA LEU A 112 1.51 -4.94 -17.48
C LEU A 112 0.83 -5.60 -18.69
N THR A 113 0.24 -4.78 -19.56
CA THR A 113 -0.44 -5.24 -20.79
C THR A 113 -0.04 -4.37 -21.96
N ASP A 114 0.10 -4.97 -23.15
CA ASP A 114 0.29 -4.25 -24.41
C ASP A 114 -1.01 -3.51 -24.78
N GLU A 115 -0.89 -2.23 -25.14
CA GLU A 115 -2.05 -1.37 -25.42
C GLU A 115 -2.80 -1.76 -26.70
N LYS A 116 -2.12 -2.44 -27.64
CA LYS A 116 -2.69 -2.78 -28.96
C LYS A 116 -3.31 -4.18 -28.96
N SER A 117 -2.57 -5.17 -28.44
CA SER A 117 -3.03 -6.55 -28.42
C SER A 117 -3.86 -6.88 -27.16
N GLY A 118 -3.68 -6.16 -26.05
CA GLY A 118 -4.26 -6.50 -24.76
C GLY A 118 -3.56 -7.66 -24.07
N GLU A 119 -2.56 -8.26 -24.68
CA GLU A 119 -1.78 -9.35 -24.12
C GLU A 119 -0.88 -8.87 -22.98
N LEU A 120 -0.43 -9.80 -22.12
CA LEU A 120 0.50 -9.48 -21.07
C LEU A 120 1.85 -9.07 -21.63
N THR A 121 2.47 -8.07 -21.03
CA THR A 121 3.90 -7.80 -21.24
C THR A 121 4.73 -8.87 -20.51
N GLU A 122 6.01 -9.02 -20.84
CA GLU A 122 6.95 -9.88 -20.08
C GLU A 122 6.87 -9.63 -18.57
N ARG A 123 6.75 -8.36 -18.16
CA ARG A 123 6.54 -7.99 -16.76
C ARG A 123 5.19 -8.46 -16.24
N GLY A 124 4.15 -8.35 -17.05
CA GLY A 124 2.81 -8.83 -16.72
C GLY A 124 2.79 -10.32 -16.46
N GLU A 125 3.42 -11.10 -17.34
CA GLU A 125 3.57 -12.55 -17.22
C GLU A 125 4.34 -12.93 -15.95
N THR A 126 5.48 -12.26 -15.70
CA THR A 126 6.30 -12.48 -14.50
C THR A 126 5.48 -12.25 -13.22
N VAL A 127 4.69 -11.18 -13.18
CA VAL A 127 3.84 -10.85 -12.03
C VAL A 127 2.74 -11.90 -11.86
N ILE A 128 2.00 -12.21 -12.93
CA ILE A 128 0.90 -13.19 -12.88
C ILE A 128 1.40 -14.57 -12.48
N GLY A 129 2.59 -14.97 -12.93
CA GLY A 129 3.22 -16.23 -12.53
C GLY A 129 3.48 -16.35 -11.03
N GLN A 130 3.48 -15.25 -10.29
CA GLN A 130 3.66 -15.22 -8.83
C GLN A 130 2.33 -14.97 -8.07
N VAL A 131 1.22 -14.78 -8.75
CA VAL A 131 -0.09 -14.57 -8.12
C VAL A 131 -0.88 -15.88 -8.17
N PRO A 132 -1.15 -16.56 -7.03
CA PRO A 132 -1.91 -17.82 -7.01
C PRO A 132 -3.30 -17.72 -7.65
N MET A 133 -3.97 -16.57 -7.57
CA MET A 133 -5.25 -16.34 -8.24
C MET A 133 -5.13 -16.12 -9.77
N ALA A 134 -3.92 -16.16 -10.34
CA ALA A 134 -3.59 -16.10 -11.76
C ALA A 134 -4.20 -14.91 -12.51
N ARG A 135 -4.38 -13.78 -11.85
CA ARG A 135 -4.89 -12.55 -12.44
C ARG A 135 -4.43 -11.30 -11.67
N PHE A 136 -4.52 -10.16 -12.29
CA PHE A 136 -4.43 -8.88 -11.59
C PHE A 136 -5.72 -8.61 -10.79
N GLY A 137 -5.58 -7.90 -9.69
CA GLY A 137 -6.72 -7.33 -8.98
C GLY A 137 -7.29 -6.11 -9.72
N ALA A 138 -8.52 -5.77 -9.37
CA ALA A 138 -9.18 -4.55 -9.80
C ALA A 138 -9.38 -3.60 -8.59
N PRO A 139 -9.26 -2.26 -8.74
CA PRO A 139 -9.43 -1.31 -7.65
C PRO A 139 -10.70 -1.49 -6.80
N PRO A 140 -11.87 -1.85 -7.37
CA PRO A 140 -13.06 -2.10 -6.56
C PRO A 140 -12.93 -3.25 -5.54
N GLU A 141 -11.99 -4.18 -5.74
CA GLU A 141 -11.81 -5.34 -4.84
C GLU A 141 -11.26 -4.97 -3.46
N VAL A 142 -10.71 -3.76 -3.29
CA VAL A 142 -10.28 -3.27 -1.97
C VAL A 142 -11.43 -2.67 -1.15
N VAL A 143 -12.57 -2.34 -1.80
CA VAL A 143 -13.68 -1.62 -1.19
C VAL A 143 -14.32 -2.42 -0.06
N GLY A 144 -14.54 -3.73 -0.26
CA GLY A 144 -15.12 -4.59 0.78
C GLY A 144 -14.30 -4.59 2.07
N CYS A 145 -12.98 -4.67 1.96
CA CYS A 145 -12.07 -4.60 3.10
C CYS A 145 -12.12 -3.21 3.76
N ALA A 146 -12.12 -2.14 2.98
CA ALA A 146 -12.21 -0.78 3.50
C ALA A 146 -13.52 -0.57 4.28
N LEU A 147 -14.66 -0.98 3.74
CA LEU A 147 -15.95 -0.88 4.40
C LEU A 147 -15.99 -1.68 5.71
N TRP A 148 -15.44 -2.89 5.70
CA TRP A 148 -15.30 -3.69 6.93
C TRP A 148 -14.45 -2.99 7.97
N LEU A 149 -13.27 -2.47 7.61
CA LEU A 149 -12.37 -1.78 8.53
C LEU A 149 -12.97 -0.49 9.11
N PHE A 150 -13.87 0.18 8.39
CA PHE A 150 -14.61 1.34 8.91
C PHE A 150 -15.79 0.96 9.80
N SER A 151 -16.30 -0.26 9.71
CA SER A 151 -17.51 -0.69 10.40
C SER A 151 -17.27 -1.13 11.85
N GLU A 152 -18.34 -1.31 12.61
CA GLU A 152 -18.34 -1.84 13.97
C GLU A 152 -17.89 -3.32 14.04
N GLN A 153 -18.02 -4.08 12.95
CA GLN A 153 -17.54 -5.46 12.88
C GLN A 153 -16.00 -5.54 13.02
N ALA A 154 -15.29 -4.44 12.79
CA ALA A 154 -13.86 -4.32 13.00
C ALA A 154 -13.49 -3.59 14.30
N SER A 155 -14.41 -3.50 15.29
CA SER A 155 -14.21 -2.70 16.52
C SER A 155 -13.01 -3.14 17.36
N PHE A 156 -12.53 -4.38 17.21
CA PHE A 156 -11.33 -4.89 17.90
C PHE A 156 -10.12 -5.02 16.97
N VAL A 157 -10.17 -4.40 15.77
CA VAL A 157 -9.09 -4.44 14.78
C VAL A 157 -8.42 -3.07 14.70
N THR A 158 -7.16 -3.00 15.15
CA THR A 158 -6.31 -1.81 15.05
C THR A 158 -4.84 -2.22 14.87
N GLY A 159 -4.07 -1.48 14.10
CA GLY A 159 -2.66 -1.79 13.76
C GLY A 159 -2.50 -2.88 12.70
N ALA A 160 -3.58 -3.37 12.10
CA ALA A 160 -3.52 -4.39 11.06
C ALA A 160 -3.10 -3.81 9.71
N ILE A 161 -2.30 -4.59 8.98
CA ILE A 161 -1.99 -4.35 7.56
C ILE A 161 -2.60 -5.54 6.80
N VAL A 162 -3.66 -5.28 6.04
CA VAL A 162 -4.44 -6.34 5.38
C VAL A 162 -4.06 -6.43 3.91
N PRO A 163 -3.39 -7.52 3.46
CA PRO A 163 -3.08 -7.70 2.05
C PRO A 163 -4.34 -8.03 1.23
N ILE A 164 -4.47 -7.41 0.06
CA ILE A 164 -5.47 -7.73 -0.96
C ILE A 164 -4.70 -7.94 -2.27
N ASP A 165 -4.18 -9.15 -2.48
CA ASP A 165 -3.11 -9.38 -3.43
C ASP A 165 -3.22 -10.70 -4.23
N GLY A 166 -4.34 -11.40 -4.14
CA GLY A 166 -4.54 -12.67 -4.84
C GLY A 166 -3.63 -13.81 -4.37
N GLY A 167 -3.08 -13.68 -3.15
CA GLY A 167 -2.17 -14.67 -2.55
C GLY A 167 -0.69 -14.43 -2.83
N PHE A 168 -0.34 -13.33 -3.52
CA PHE A 168 1.05 -13.03 -3.89
C PHE A 168 1.99 -13.05 -2.68
N SER A 169 1.64 -12.38 -1.58
CA SER A 169 2.51 -12.30 -0.40
C SER A 169 2.54 -13.57 0.44
N ALA A 170 1.61 -14.48 0.24
CA ALA A 170 1.55 -15.78 0.94
C ALA A 170 2.28 -16.90 0.17
N PHE A 171 2.58 -16.69 -1.11
CA PHE A 171 3.16 -17.71 -1.99
C PHE A 171 4.69 -17.72 -1.87
N CYS A 172 5.25 -18.88 -1.56
CA CYS A 172 6.70 -19.06 -1.43
C CYS A 172 7.40 -19.59 -2.70
N GLY A 173 6.66 -19.78 -3.80
CA GLY A 173 7.22 -20.21 -5.08
C GLY A 173 7.30 -21.74 -5.27
N VAL A 174 6.81 -22.55 -4.32
CA VAL A 174 6.77 -24.01 -4.37
C VAL A 174 5.41 -24.56 -3.98
#